data_6a4958cc697131d9fda76eda0dfbb3a5
#
_entry.id   6a4958cc697131d9fda76eda0dfbb3a5
#
_cell.length_a   1.000
_cell.length_b   1.000
_cell.length_c   1.000
_cell.angle_alpha   90.00
_cell.angle_beta   90.00
_cell.angle_gamma   90.00
#
_symmetry.space_group_name_H-M   'P 1'
#
loop_
_entity.id
_entity.type
_entity.pdbx_description
1 polymer ?
#
loop_
_entity_poly.entity_id
_entity_poly.type
_entity_poly.pdbx_seq_one_letter_code
_entity_poly.pdbx_strand_id
1 'polypeptide(L)'
;MNWHPSNKQICEEFSKGNFVFSFMFLAEDILWNIVCDKVLKGKDNVIDFCKNTAEYFKQVDTKFSTNNIIADDNCVAIDGTAIFTNSDNKSTHVSSCDVYRFKNGLLTEITSYCIVTDKDRQN
;
A
#
# COMPACT_ATOMS: atom_id res chain seq x y z
N MET A 1 16.31 -17.14 -18.33
CA MET A 1 14.93 -17.25 -17.87
C MET A 1 14.53 -15.98 -17.16
N ASN A 2 13.40 -15.43 -17.53
CA ASN A 2 12.93 -14.20 -16.94
C ASN A 2 11.95 -14.50 -15.82
N TRP A 3 12.35 -14.14 -14.62
CA TRP A 3 11.44 -14.25 -13.49
C TRP A 3 10.54 -13.03 -13.42
N HIS A 4 9.25 -13.27 -13.25
CA HIS A 4 8.28 -12.21 -13.10
C HIS A 4 7.33 -12.59 -11.96
N PRO A 5 7.22 -11.76 -10.94
CA PRO A 5 6.32 -12.07 -9.83
C PRO A 5 4.86 -11.96 -10.29
N SER A 6 3.99 -12.66 -9.59
CA SER A 6 2.56 -12.55 -9.84
C SER A 6 2.06 -11.17 -9.44
N ASN A 7 0.93 -10.77 -9.99
CA ASN A 7 0.29 -9.52 -9.59
C ASN A 7 0.00 -9.54 -8.08
N LYS A 8 -0.44 -10.68 -7.57
CA LYS A 8 -0.69 -10.83 -6.14
C LYS A 8 0.58 -10.55 -5.32
N GLN A 9 1.71 -11.08 -5.74
CA GLN A 9 2.97 -10.89 -5.03
C GLN A 9 3.40 -9.42 -5.06
N ILE A 10 3.28 -8.78 -6.21
CA ILE A 10 3.61 -7.36 -6.33
C ILE A 10 2.78 -6.54 -5.34
N CYS A 11 1.50 -6.83 -5.25
CA CYS A 11 0.59 -6.09 -4.37
C CYS A 11 0.84 -6.39 -2.90
N GLU A 12 1.14 -7.65 -2.57
CA GLU A 12 1.46 -8.01 -1.19
C GLU A 12 2.66 -7.24 -0.67
N GLU A 13 3.72 -7.16 -1.48
CA GLU A 13 4.91 -6.44 -1.08
C GLU A 13 4.63 -4.94 -0.93
N PHE A 14 3.86 -4.38 -1.85
CA PHE A 14 3.51 -2.98 -1.78
C PHE A 14 2.69 -2.67 -0.51
N SER A 15 1.70 -3.49 -0.22
CA SER A 15 0.83 -3.29 0.94
C SER A 15 1.56 -3.43 2.27
N LYS A 16 2.67 -4.15 2.29
CA LYS A 16 3.50 -4.30 3.50
C LYS A 16 4.54 -3.21 3.63
N GLY A 17 4.56 -2.26 2.71
CA GLY A 17 5.53 -1.18 2.74
C GLY A 17 6.84 -1.48 2.02
N ASN A 18 7.00 -2.66 1.43
CA ASN A 18 8.17 -2.98 0.63
C ASN A 18 7.96 -2.46 -0.79
N PHE A 19 7.95 -1.15 -0.93
CA PHE A 19 7.56 -0.48 -2.18
C PHE A 19 8.56 -0.72 -3.30
N VAL A 20 9.85 -0.80 -2.98
CA VAL A 20 10.90 -0.91 -3.98
C VAL A 20 10.70 -2.14 -4.87
N PHE A 21 10.22 -3.22 -4.27
CA PHE A 21 9.95 -4.46 -5.02
C PHE A 21 9.01 -4.21 -6.20
N SER A 22 8.07 -3.27 -6.03
CA SER A 22 7.02 -3.04 -7.01
C SER A 22 7.34 -1.94 -8.02
N PHE A 23 8.40 -1.16 -7.80
CA PHE A 23 8.66 0.02 -8.63
C PHE A 23 8.79 -0.28 -10.12
N MET A 24 9.43 -1.38 -10.47
CA MET A 24 9.63 -1.67 -11.89
C MET A 24 8.35 -2.14 -12.59
N PHE A 25 7.31 -2.43 -11.82
CA PHE A 25 6.03 -2.89 -12.37
C PHE A 25 4.97 -1.80 -12.41
N LEU A 26 5.33 -0.56 -12.08
CA LEU A 26 4.40 0.56 -12.15
C LEU A 26 4.32 1.08 -13.58
N ALA A 27 3.11 1.33 -14.05
CA ALA A 27 2.92 1.97 -15.35
C ALA A 27 3.37 3.43 -15.26
N GLU A 28 3.87 3.98 -16.38
CA GLU A 28 4.32 5.37 -16.39
C GLU A 28 3.19 6.34 -16.04
N ASP A 29 1.97 6.01 -16.41
CA ASP A 29 0.80 6.85 -16.18
C ASP A 29 -0.06 6.36 -15.02
N ILE A 30 0.51 5.62 -14.08
CA ILE A 30 -0.21 5.09 -12.93
C ILE A 30 -0.93 6.20 -12.16
N LEU A 31 -2.11 5.86 -11.65
CA LEU A 31 -2.86 6.73 -10.74
C LEU A 31 -2.99 6.04 -9.39
N TRP A 32 -2.72 6.77 -8.34
CA TRP A 32 -2.95 6.27 -6.99
C TRP A 32 -3.92 7.22 -6.30
N ASN A 33 -5.14 6.75 -6.14
CA ASN A 33 -6.17 7.50 -5.42
C ASN A 33 -6.17 7.08 -3.95
N ILE A 34 -5.69 7.97 -3.10
CA ILE A 34 -5.75 7.77 -1.65
C ILE A 34 -7.02 8.50 -1.23
N VAL A 35 -8.08 7.73 -1.03
CA VAL A 35 -9.44 8.26 -0.88
C VAL A 35 -9.52 9.23 0.30
N CYS A 36 -10.13 10.37 0.07
CA CYS A 36 -10.27 11.47 1.04
C CYS A 36 -8.96 12.14 1.41
N ASP A 37 -7.89 11.89 0.66
CA ASP A 37 -6.60 12.51 0.91
C ASP A 37 -6.08 13.18 -0.37
N LYS A 38 -5.54 12.39 -1.29
CA LYS A 38 -4.93 12.95 -2.50
C LYS A 38 -4.94 11.92 -3.62
N VAL A 39 -4.72 12.41 -4.83
CA VAL A 39 -4.49 11.57 -6.00
C VAL A 39 -3.09 11.84 -6.51
N LEU A 40 -2.31 10.79 -6.65
CA LEU A 40 -0.95 10.86 -7.19
C LEU A 40 -0.99 10.39 -8.63
N LYS A 41 -0.44 11.20 -9.54
CA LYS A 41 -0.44 10.89 -10.96
C LYS A 41 0.97 10.70 -11.45
N GLY A 42 1.20 9.56 -12.10
CA GLY A 42 2.48 9.27 -12.74
C GLY A 42 3.43 8.53 -11.82
N LYS A 43 4.27 7.74 -12.46
CA LYS A 43 5.19 6.84 -11.77
C LYS A 43 6.13 7.57 -10.83
N ASP A 44 6.70 8.70 -11.28
CA ASP A 44 7.67 9.42 -10.46
C ASP A 44 7.05 9.96 -9.18
N ASN A 45 5.83 10.47 -9.27
CA ASN A 45 5.14 10.99 -8.10
C ASN A 45 4.76 9.88 -7.12
N VAL A 46 4.37 8.73 -7.64
CA VAL A 46 4.07 7.58 -6.79
C VAL A 46 5.33 7.11 -6.08
N ILE A 47 6.45 7.01 -6.81
CA ILE A 47 7.72 6.58 -6.22
C ILE A 47 8.18 7.55 -5.13
N ASP A 48 8.08 8.86 -5.39
CA ASP A 48 8.48 9.86 -4.39
C ASP A 48 7.64 9.74 -3.13
N PHE A 49 6.34 9.56 -3.28
CA PHE A 49 5.45 9.37 -2.14
C PHE A 49 5.82 8.11 -1.35
N CYS A 50 6.12 7.02 -2.07
CA CYS A 50 6.51 5.77 -1.44
C CYS A 50 7.81 5.92 -0.65
N LYS A 51 8.79 6.65 -1.20
CA LYS A 51 10.05 6.88 -0.50
C LYS A 51 9.85 7.68 0.77
N ASN A 52 9.00 8.70 0.72
CA ASN A 52 8.70 9.50 1.91
C ASN A 52 7.96 8.67 2.95
N THR A 53 7.03 7.83 2.50
CA THR A 53 6.28 6.95 3.40
C THR A 53 7.20 5.93 4.07
N ALA A 54 8.14 5.38 3.31
CA ALA A 54 9.10 4.43 3.85
C ALA A 54 9.98 5.07 4.91
N GLU A 55 10.37 6.34 4.72
CA GLU A 55 11.13 7.05 5.74
C GLU A 55 10.33 7.23 7.03
N TYR A 56 9.04 7.52 6.90
CA TYR A 56 8.16 7.61 8.07
C TYR A 56 8.11 6.26 8.80
N PHE A 57 7.99 5.17 8.05
CA PHE A 57 7.92 3.83 8.66
C PHE A 57 9.18 3.50 9.44
N LYS A 58 10.32 4.05 9.06
CA LYS A 58 11.57 3.84 9.80
C LYS A 58 11.61 4.57 11.14
N GLN A 59 10.79 5.62 11.28
CA GLN A 59 10.77 6.45 12.48
C GLN A 59 9.81 5.93 13.54
N VAL A 60 8.96 4.99 13.19
CA VAL A 60 7.98 4.42 14.11
C VAL A 60 8.09 2.90 14.04
N ASP A 61 7.62 2.25 15.10
CA ASP A 61 7.50 0.80 15.06
C ASP A 61 6.24 0.48 14.27
N THR A 62 6.39 -0.26 13.19
CA THR A 62 5.30 -0.53 12.27
C THR A 62 5.01 -2.02 12.22
N LYS A 63 3.75 -2.38 12.42
CA LYS A 63 3.29 -3.76 12.29
C LYS A 63 2.14 -3.81 11.30
N PHE A 64 2.33 -4.59 10.24
CA PHE A 64 1.30 -4.82 9.23
C PHE A 64 0.72 -6.21 9.40
N SER A 65 -0.59 -6.33 9.25
CA SER A 65 -1.28 -7.62 9.27
C SER A 65 -2.24 -7.66 8.10
N THR A 66 -2.06 -8.64 7.23
CA THR A 66 -2.95 -8.85 6.09
C THR A 66 -4.08 -9.75 6.52
N ASN A 67 -5.31 -9.32 6.30
CA ASN A 67 -6.49 -10.11 6.64
C ASN A 67 -6.99 -10.92 5.45
N ASN A 68 -7.12 -10.29 4.29
CA ASN A 68 -7.62 -10.95 3.10
C ASN A 68 -6.89 -10.47 1.86
N ILE A 69 -6.66 -11.40 0.93
CA ILE A 69 -6.16 -11.08 -0.39
C ILE A 69 -7.09 -11.75 -1.38
N ILE A 70 -7.66 -10.96 -2.27
CA ILE A 70 -8.51 -11.47 -3.34
C ILE A 70 -7.85 -11.06 -4.65
N ALA A 71 -7.53 -12.04 -5.48
CA ALA A 71 -6.80 -11.78 -6.72
C ALA A 71 -7.54 -12.40 -7.90
N ASP A 72 -7.68 -11.61 -8.94
CA ASP A 72 -8.16 -12.03 -10.24
C ASP A 72 -7.08 -11.63 -11.25
N ASP A 73 -7.28 -11.93 -12.52
CA ASP A 73 -6.25 -11.75 -13.54
C ASP A 73 -5.65 -10.36 -13.55
N ASN A 74 -6.46 -9.33 -13.45
CA ASN A 74 -5.98 -7.96 -13.56
C ASN A 74 -6.38 -7.08 -12.38
N CYS A 75 -6.84 -7.70 -11.30
CA CYS A 75 -7.28 -6.93 -10.14
C CYS A 75 -6.92 -7.70 -8.87
N VAL A 76 -6.35 -6.98 -7.91
CA VAL A 76 -6.01 -7.54 -6.60
C VAL A 76 -6.55 -6.61 -5.54
N ALA A 77 -7.23 -7.16 -4.54
CA ALA A 77 -7.69 -6.39 -3.40
C ALA A 77 -7.07 -6.99 -2.13
N ILE A 78 -6.50 -6.13 -1.31
CA ILE A 78 -5.86 -6.55 -0.05
C ILE A 78 -6.41 -5.68 1.06
N ASP A 79 -6.99 -6.30 2.08
CA ASP A 79 -7.34 -5.56 3.28
C ASP A 79 -6.52 -6.05 4.45
N GLY A 80 -6.31 -5.14 5.39
CA GLY A 80 -5.49 -5.46 6.53
C GLY A 80 -5.49 -4.33 7.54
N THR A 81 -4.60 -4.47 8.52
CA THR A 81 -4.45 -3.49 9.57
C THR A 81 -2.98 -3.13 9.71
N ALA A 82 -2.73 -1.94 10.22
CA ALA A 82 -1.39 -1.49 10.56
C ALA A 82 -1.42 -0.82 11.91
N ILE A 83 -0.35 -1.02 12.67
CA ILE A 83 -0.17 -0.37 13.96
C ILE A 83 1.16 0.37 13.90
N PHE A 84 1.10 1.69 14.11
CA PHE A 84 2.29 2.53 14.13
C PHE A 84 2.49 3.04 15.55
N THR A 85 3.61 2.71 16.16
CA THR A 85 3.92 3.10 17.53
C THR A 85 5.11 4.06 17.52
N ASN A 86 4.92 5.26 18.07
CA ASN A 86 5.97 6.27 18.09
C ASN A 86 6.88 6.12 19.32
N SER A 87 7.88 7.01 19.43
CA SER A 87 8.84 6.96 20.52
C SER A 87 8.23 7.23 21.89
N ASP A 88 7.05 7.86 21.93
CA ASP A 88 6.33 8.10 23.17
C ASP A 88 5.43 6.92 23.52
N ASN A 89 5.57 5.81 22.81
CA ASN A 89 4.81 4.59 23.03
C ASN A 89 3.31 4.77 22.75
N LYS A 90 2.97 5.72 21.90
CA LYS A 90 1.59 5.93 21.47
C LYS A 90 1.37 5.25 20.13
N SER A 91 0.27 4.56 20.02
CA SER A 91 -0.05 3.76 18.83
C SER A 91 -1.20 4.35 18.05
N THR A 92 -1.05 4.33 16.74
CA THR A 92 -2.11 4.65 15.79
C THR A 92 -2.48 3.38 15.07
N HIS A 93 -3.76 3.07 15.01
CA HIS A 93 -4.28 1.86 14.37
C HIS A 93 -5.01 2.25 13.12
N VAL A 94 -4.72 1.54 12.03
CA VAL A 94 -5.30 1.82 10.72
C VAL A 94 -5.89 0.54 10.17
N SER A 95 -7.12 0.63 9.67
CA SER A 95 -7.74 -0.41 8.86
C SER A 95 -7.68 0.06 7.42
N SER A 96 -7.23 -0.79 6.52
CA SER A 96 -7.07 -0.38 5.14
C SER A 96 -7.53 -1.44 4.17
N CYS A 97 -7.91 -0.98 2.99
CA CYS A 97 -8.15 -1.83 1.84
C CYS A 97 -7.57 -1.15 0.62
N ASP A 98 -6.72 -1.86 -0.09
CA ASP A 98 -6.11 -1.37 -1.33
C ASP A 98 -6.61 -2.20 -2.49
N VAL A 99 -7.07 -1.53 -3.53
CA VAL A 99 -7.49 -2.18 -4.76
C VAL A 99 -6.50 -1.81 -5.85
N TYR A 100 -5.90 -2.83 -6.45
CA TYR A 100 -4.85 -2.69 -7.45
C TYR A 100 -5.34 -3.18 -8.79
N ARG A 101 -5.13 -2.39 -9.85
CA ARG A 101 -5.53 -2.76 -11.19
C ARG A 101 -4.32 -2.80 -12.11
N PHE A 102 -4.23 -3.90 -12.87
CA PHE A 102 -3.12 -4.14 -13.78
C PHE A 102 -3.61 -4.14 -15.22
N LYS A 103 -2.71 -3.74 -16.11
CA LYS A 103 -2.94 -3.83 -17.55
C LYS A 103 -1.61 -4.23 -18.17
N ASN A 104 -1.62 -5.33 -18.92
CA ASN A 104 -0.42 -5.86 -19.58
C ASN A 104 0.75 -6.05 -18.61
N GLY A 105 0.45 -6.53 -17.40
CA GLY A 105 1.47 -6.83 -16.42
C GLY A 105 1.99 -5.63 -15.63
N LEU A 106 1.47 -4.44 -15.89
CA LEU A 106 1.88 -3.24 -15.19
C LEU A 106 0.74 -2.74 -14.30
N LEU A 107 1.12 -2.23 -13.15
CA LEU A 107 0.17 -1.66 -12.20
C LEU A 107 -0.23 -0.27 -12.69
N THR A 108 -1.51 -0.11 -13.04
CA THR A 108 -2.00 1.14 -13.63
C THR A 108 -2.80 1.98 -12.67
N GLU A 109 -3.38 1.38 -11.65
CA GLU A 109 -4.24 2.13 -10.74
C GLU A 109 -4.24 1.48 -9.36
N ILE A 110 -4.16 2.31 -8.34
CA ILE A 110 -4.33 1.89 -6.95
C ILE A 110 -5.39 2.78 -6.33
N THR A 111 -6.36 2.17 -5.65
CA THR A 111 -7.32 2.90 -4.83
C THR A 111 -7.16 2.42 -3.40
N SER A 112 -6.81 3.34 -2.50
CA SER A 112 -6.54 3.00 -1.11
C SER A 112 -7.56 3.65 -0.21
N TYR A 113 -8.13 2.84 0.68
CA TYR A 113 -9.05 3.28 1.72
C TYR A 113 -8.35 3.02 3.05
N CYS A 114 -7.96 4.09 3.74
CA CYS A 114 -7.26 3.98 5.00
C CYS A 114 -8.06 4.69 6.06
N ILE A 115 -8.47 3.96 7.09
CA ILE A 115 -9.30 4.49 8.15
C ILE A 115 -8.54 4.34 9.45
N VAL A 116 -8.30 5.46 10.12
CA VAL A 116 -7.70 5.45 11.45
C VAL A 116 -8.78 5.00 12.42
N THR A 117 -8.51 3.91 13.13
CA THR A 117 -9.42 3.39 14.14
C THR A 117 -8.88 3.77 15.50
N ASP A 118 -9.73 4.30 16.35
CA ASP A 118 -9.32 4.74 17.69
C ASP A 118 -9.49 3.60 18.66
N LYS A 119 -8.38 3.00 19.03
CA LYS A 119 -8.42 1.89 19.96
C LYS A 119 -8.79 2.29 21.35
N ASP A 120 -8.57 3.57 21.68
CA ASP A 120 -8.87 4.05 23.02
C ASP A 120 -10.31 4.41 23.18
N ARG A 121 -11.08 4.37 22.11
CA ARG A 121 -12.52 4.59 22.18
C ARG A 121 -13.25 3.34 22.59
N GLN A 122 -12.71 2.71 23.54
CA GLN A 122 -13.35 1.55 24.12
C GLN A 122 -14.57 1.92 24.87
N ASN A 123 -15.48 1.05 24.92
CA ASN A 123 -16.66 1.38 25.68
C ASN A 123 -17.20 0.21 26.41
#